data_a5b0000670eeb6f31fabbebcc1993dbd
#
_entry.id   a5b0000670eeb6f31fabbebcc1993dbd
#
_cell.length_a   1.000
_cell.length_b   1.000
_cell.length_c   1.000
_cell.angle_alpha   90.00
_cell.angle_beta   90.00
_cell.angle_gamma   90.00
#
_symmetry.space_group_name_H-M   'P 1'
#
loop_
_entity.id
_entity.type
_entity.pdbx_description
1 polymer ?
#
loop_
_entity_poly.entity_id
_entity_poly.type
_entity_poly.pdbx_seq_one_letter_code
_entity_poly.pdbx_strand_id
1 'polypeptide(L)'
;MIRFALIVASTLGFVLTAALGNLMTPLLRAFRVRQEENEPPTMGGLCLMVGTLAAVGVGWTAACVAQPELLGTESLLTTRLLIALFGVLCFGAVGLADDLVRLRHRSPLGLRRPVRLALEAASGTLVLALLGLNHCLPDGLALPGVGYCTLGPLAPVVWLAILVALAESARTADGMDGTVCGCAFIAMLGLMTAMTLLGWFPLGVLPAALAGALMAFLLWNFYPAKLRPGAVGCQFLAGALGCVPLSVGWPGLTLPLALPYWLEGGMVALQIIVWKASGGRRQLFGTAPLHRWLEKRGFDPVNIFYIFGVLAMLGLALTLQAARAS
;
A
#
# COMPACT_ATOMS: atom_id res chain seq x y z
N MET A 1 9.04 -3.65 -26.57
CA MET A 1 7.58 -3.86 -26.43
C MET A 1 7.10 -3.89 -24.98
N ILE A 2 7.77 -4.57 -24.03
CA ILE A 2 7.34 -4.61 -22.61
C ILE A 2 7.26 -3.22 -21.96
N ARG A 3 8.19 -2.31 -22.26
CA ARG A 3 8.13 -0.91 -21.81
C ARG A 3 6.84 -0.22 -22.23
N PHE A 4 6.30 -0.59 -23.38
CA PHE A 4 5.01 -0.10 -23.85
C PHE A 4 3.86 -0.58 -22.94
N ALA A 5 3.90 -1.83 -22.46
CA ALA A 5 2.90 -2.36 -21.53
C ALA A 5 2.87 -1.58 -20.20
N LEU A 6 4.04 -1.17 -19.67
CA LEU A 6 4.12 -0.33 -18.47
C LEU A 6 3.51 1.05 -18.69
N ILE A 7 3.78 1.68 -19.85
CA ILE A 7 3.19 2.97 -20.23
C ILE A 7 1.68 2.84 -20.36
N VAL A 8 1.19 1.81 -21.04
CA VAL A 8 -0.25 1.54 -21.17
C VAL A 8 -0.90 1.34 -19.82
N ALA A 9 -0.31 0.51 -18.94
CA ALA A 9 -0.83 0.28 -17.60
C ALA A 9 -0.89 1.58 -16.78
N SER A 10 0.17 2.38 -16.79
CA SER A 10 0.22 3.65 -16.05
C SER A 10 -0.77 4.67 -16.58
N THR A 11 -0.84 4.88 -17.91
CA THR A 11 -1.77 5.84 -18.51
C THR A 11 -3.22 5.43 -18.31
N LEU A 12 -3.52 4.14 -18.45
CA LEU A 12 -4.88 3.65 -18.22
C LEU A 12 -5.28 3.76 -16.74
N GLY A 13 -4.36 3.43 -15.82
CA GLY A 13 -4.55 3.63 -14.38
C GLY A 13 -4.87 5.08 -14.05
N PHE A 14 -4.15 6.02 -14.65
CA PHE A 14 -4.43 7.45 -14.51
C PHE A 14 -5.81 7.82 -15.05
N VAL A 15 -6.10 7.49 -16.30
CA VAL A 15 -7.36 7.91 -16.97
C VAL A 15 -8.58 7.31 -16.27
N LEU A 16 -8.55 6.03 -15.95
CA LEU A 16 -9.68 5.35 -15.29
C LEU A 16 -9.91 5.89 -13.88
N THR A 17 -8.84 6.06 -13.09
CA THR A 17 -8.98 6.61 -11.73
C THR A 17 -9.43 8.07 -11.77
N ALA A 18 -8.97 8.87 -12.74
CA ALA A 18 -9.44 10.21 -12.98
C ALA A 18 -10.95 10.25 -13.28
N ALA A 19 -11.42 9.41 -14.19
CA ALA A 19 -12.83 9.32 -14.54
C ALA A 19 -13.68 8.86 -13.35
N LEU A 20 -13.23 7.81 -12.64
CA LEU A 20 -13.93 7.29 -11.46
C LEU A 20 -13.98 8.31 -10.31
N GLY A 21 -12.92 9.10 -10.10
CA GLY A 21 -12.91 10.15 -9.08
C GLY A 21 -14.00 11.20 -9.32
N ASN A 22 -14.21 11.61 -10.57
CA ASN A 22 -15.29 12.53 -10.93
C ASN A 22 -16.68 11.93 -10.65
N LEU A 23 -16.87 10.66 -10.93
CA LEU A 23 -18.15 9.95 -10.72
C LEU A 23 -18.41 9.66 -9.24
N MET A 24 -17.38 9.19 -8.52
CA MET A 24 -17.52 8.74 -7.13
C MET A 24 -17.62 9.89 -6.13
N THR A 25 -16.97 11.03 -6.37
CA THR A 25 -16.96 12.15 -5.42
C THR A 25 -18.39 12.64 -5.10
N PRO A 26 -19.27 12.95 -6.07
CA PRO A 26 -20.64 13.35 -5.76
C PRO A 26 -21.45 12.22 -5.14
N LEU A 27 -21.25 10.97 -5.59
CA LEU A 27 -21.95 9.80 -5.06
C LEU A 27 -21.61 9.58 -3.58
N LEU A 28 -20.35 9.59 -3.23
CA LEU A 28 -19.89 9.39 -1.84
C LEU A 28 -20.29 10.55 -0.93
N ARG A 29 -20.40 11.78 -1.45
CA ARG A 29 -20.95 12.90 -0.70
C ARG A 29 -22.41 12.69 -0.31
N ALA A 30 -23.21 12.03 -1.15
CA ALA A 30 -24.60 11.73 -0.86
C ALA A 30 -24.78 10.68 0.26
N PHE A 31 -23.82 9.76 0.43
CA PHE A 31 -23.83 8.71 1.45
C PHE A 31 -23.10 9.09 2.76
N ARG A 32 -22.70 10.32 2.91
CA ARG A 32 -21.88 10.82 4.02
C ARG A 32 -22.55 10.63 5.39
N VAL A 33 -21.73 10.30 6.40
CA VAL A 33 -22.17 10.26 7.80
C VAL A 33 -22.36 11.69 8.32
N ARG A 34 -23.50 12.01 8.93
CA ARG A 34 -23.90 13.36 9.33
C ARG A 34 -22.95 14.04 10.31
N GLN A 35 -22.14 13.28 11.06
CA GLN A 35 -21.15 13.81 12.01
C GLN A 35 -19.86 14.33 11.34
N GLU A 36 -19.66 14.03 10.05
CA GLU A 36 -18.48 14.39 9.27
C GLU A 36 -18.81 15.39 8.14
N GLU A 37 -19.84 16.23 8.31
CA GLU A 37 -20.32 17.14 7.26
C GLU A 37 -19.24 18.11 6.75
N ASN A 38 -18.26 18.47 7.57
CA ASN A 38 -17.16 19.35 7.19
C ASN A 38 -15.91 18.63 6.67
N GLU A 39 -15.86 17.29 6.76
CA GLU A 39 -14.71 16.51 6.28
C GLU A 39 -14.94 15.99 4.85
N PRO A 40 -13.90 15.79 4.05
CA PRO A 40 -14.04 15.18 2.73
C PRO A 40 -14.56 13.73 2.84
N PRO A 41 -15.38 13.26 1.87
CA PRO A 41 -15.88 11.88 1.88
C PRO A 41 -14.72 10.88 1.84
N THR A 42 -14.90 9.76 2.53
CA THR A 42 -13.99 8.62 2.57
C THR A 42 -14.36 7.60 1.49
N MET A 43 -13.68 6.45 1.43
CA MET A 43 -13.86 5.37 0.43
C MET A 43 -13.37 5.70 -1.00
N GLY A 44 -12.63 6.77 -1.20
CA GLY A 44 -12.00 7.07 -2.50
C GLY A 44 -11.04 6.00 -2.99
N GLY A 45 -10.54 5.16 -2.09
CA GLY A 45 -9.73 3.99 -2.43
C GLY A 45 -10.41 2.99 -3.37
N LEU A 46 -11.74 2.99 -3.49
CA LEU A 46 -12.45 2.22 -4.52
C LEU A 46 -12.05 2.66 -5.93
N CYS A 47 -11.84 3.96 -6.16
CA CYS A 47 -11.38 4.45 -7.46
C CYS A 47 -9.98 3.91 -7.77
N LEU A 48 -9.09 3.88 -6.75
CA LEU A 48 -7.76 3.30 -6.88
C LEU A 48 -7.83 1.81 -7.20
N MET A 49 -8.63 1.05 -6.46
CA MET A 49 -8.75 -0.39 -6.59
C MET A 49 -9.29 -0.79 -7.97
N VAL A 50 -10.40 -0.19 -8.40
CA VAL A 50 -11.03 -0.50 -9.69
C VAL A 50 -10.16 -0.01 -10.85
N GLY A 51 -9.64 1.22 -10.79
CA GLY A 51 -8.78 1.79 -11.82
C GLY A 51 -7.49 0.98 -12.00
N THR A 52 -6.86 0.58 -10.90
CA THR A 52 -5.65 -0.26 -10.94
C THR A 52 -5.94 -1.65 -11.49
N LEU A 53 -7.02 -2.31 -11.05
CA LEU A 53 -7.38 -3.65 -11.51
C LEU A 53 -7.59 -3.68 -13.03
N ALA A 54 -8.37 -2.75 -13.55
CA ALA A 54 -8.62 -2.65 -14.99
C ALA A 54 -7.33 -2.34 -15.77
N ALA A 55 -6.49 -1.42 -15.25
CA ALA A 55 -5.23 -1.05 -15.87
C ALA A 55 -4.21 -2.21 -15.88
N VAL A 56 -4.14 -3.00 -14.81
CA VAL A 56 -3.31 -4.21 -14.74
C VAL A 56 -3.79 -5.24 -15.75
N GLY A 57 -5.11 -5.46 -15.87
CA GLY A 57 -5.66 -6.39 -16.86
C GLY A 57 -5.22 -6.05 -18.29
N VAL A 58 -5.40 -4.79 -18.70
CA VAL A 58 -4.98 -4.34 -20.05
C VAL A 58 -3.46 -4.31 -20.19
N GLY A 59 -2.73 -3.83 -19.20
CA GLY A 59 -1.27 -3.78 -19.23
C GLY A 59 -0.66 -5.19 -19.30
N TRP A 60 -1.25 -6.16 -18.59
CA TRP A 60 -0.80 -7.55 -18.64
C TRP A 60 -1.09 -8.20 -19.99
N THR A 61 -2.27 -7.99 -20.59
CA THR A 61 -2.56 -8.47 -21.94
C THR A 61 -1.59 -7.87 -22.97
N ALA A 62 -1.23 -6.59 -22.85
CA ALA A 62 -0.23 -5.96 -23.69
C ALA A 62 1.17 -6.58 -23.48
N ALA A 63 1.54 -6.95 -22.24
CA ALA A 63 2.78 -7.66 -21.94
C ALA A 63 2.79 -9.07 -22.55
N CYS A 64 1.69 -9.80 -22.46
CA CYS A 64 1.54 -11.14 -23.05
C CYS A 64 1.60 -11.12 -24.59
N VAL A 65 1.04 -10.10 -25.23
CA VAL A 65 1.19 -9.90 -26.69
C VAL A 65 2.66 -9.64 -27.06
N ALA A 66 3.38 -8.93 -26.21
CA ALA A 66 4.80 -8.64 -26.41
C ALA A 66 5.72 -9.85 -26.14
N GLN A 67 5.31 -10.71 -25.22
CA GLN A 67 5.99 -11.94 -24.80
C GLN A 67 4.97 -13.07 -24.60
N PRO A 68 4.67 -13.84 -25.65
CA PRO A 68 3.70 -14.94 -25.58
C PRO A 68 4.04 -16.02 -24.53
N GLU A 69 5.31 -16.14 -24.17
CA GLU A 69 5.79 -17.06 -23.13
C GLU A 69 5.16 -16.81 -21.75
N LEU A 70 4.69 -15.57 -21.50
CA LEU A 70 3.98 -15.22 -20.26
C LEU A 70 2.61 -15.89 -20.15
N LEU A 71 2.02 -16.33 -21.26
CA LEU A 71 0.76 -17.08 -21.30
C LEU A 71 0.92 -18.57 -21.02
N GLY A 72 2.16 -19.08 -20.96
CA GLY A 72 2.44 -20.47 -20.64
C GLY A 72 1.90 -20.83 -19.24
N THR A 73 1.33 -22.03 -19.12
CA THR A 73 0.76 -22.55 -17.85
C THR A 73 1.80 -22.67 -16.74
N GLU A 74 3.08 -22.71 -17.08
CA GLU A 74 4.22 -22.78 -16.16
C GLU A 74 4.91 -21.42 -15.96
N SER A 75 4.30 -20.31 -16.39
CA SER A 75 4.91 -19.00 -16.24
C SER A 75 4.92 -18.56 -14.78
N LEU A 76 6.09 -18.67 -14.15
CA LEU A 76 6.34 -18.24 -12.79
C LEU A 76 6.00 -16.74 -12.58
N LEU A 77 6.26 -15.91 -13.62
CA LEU A 77 5.98 -14.47 -13.56
C LEU A 77 4.48 -14.19 -13.50
N THR A 78 3.68 -14.90 -14.29
CA THR A 78 2.21 -14.78 -14.24
C THR A 78 1.67 -15.20 -12.88
N THR A 79 2.12 -16.32 -12.35
CA THR A 79 1.73 -16.82 -11.03
C THR A 79 2.07 -15.80 -9.93
N ARG A 80 3.26 -15.24 -9.94
CA ARG A 80 3.69 -14.22 -8.97
C ARG A 80 2.86 -12.94 -9.06
N LEU A 81 2.55 -12.47 -10.28
CA LEU A 81 1.68 -11.31 -10.48
C LEU A 81 0.26 -11.57 -9.96
N LEU A 82 -0.32 -12.74 -10.27
CA LEU A 82 -1.68 -13.08 -9.84
C LEU A 82 -1.77 -13.20 -8.32
N ILE A 83 -0.76 -13.80 -7.65
CA ILE A 83 -0.72 -13.88 -6.20
C ILE A 83 -0.58 -12.48 -5.58
N ALA A 84 0.31 -11.63 -6.15
CA ALA A 84 0.44 -10.25 -5.71
C ALA A 84 -0.88 -9.48 -5.82
N LEU A 85 -1.51 -9.53 -6.99
CA LEU A 85 -2.78 -8.84 -7.26
C LEU A 85 -3.89 -9.35 -6.33
N PHE A 86 -3.97 -10.67 -6.16
CA PHE A 86 -4.92 -11.27 -5.24
C PHE A 86 -4.72 -10.79 -3.80
N GLY A 87 -3.48 -10.74 -3.31
CA GLY A 87 -3.16 -10.25 -1.97
C GLY A 87 -3.54 -8.77 -1.80
N VAL A 88 -3.21 -7.93 -2.78
CA VAL A 88 -3.58 -6.51 -2.79
C VAL A 88 -5.09 -6.34 -2.71
N LEU A 89 -5.85 -7.14 -3.46
CA LEU A 89 -7.33 -7.12 -3.44
C LEU A 89 -7.90 -7.63 -2.12
N CYS A 90 -7.33 -8.67 -1.51
CA CYS A 90 -7.74 -9.16 -0.20
C CYS A 90 -7.60 -8.09 0.89
N PHE A 91 -6.45 -7.42 0.97
CA PHE A 91 -6.28 -6.31 1.89
C PHE A 91 -7.23 -5.15 1.58
N GLY A 92 -7.41 -4.79 0.31
CA GLY A 92 -8.39 -3.80 -0.12
C GLY A 92 -9.83 -4.16 0.31
N ALA A 93 -10.21 -5.44 0.21
CA ALA A 93 -11.51 -5.93 0.64
C ALA A 93 -11.71 -5.83 2.16
N VAL A 94 -10.66 -6.06 2.97
CA VAL A 94 -10.70 -5.83 4.43
C VAL A 94 -10.97 -4.36 4.72
N GLY A 95 -10.29 -3.44 4.03
CA GLY A 95 -10.53 -1.99 4.15
C GLY A 95 -11.94 -1.60 3.70
N LEU A 96 -12.43 -2.20 2.60
CA LEU A 96 -13.79 -1.98 2.12
C LEU A 96 -14.84 -2.44 3.15
N ALA A 97 -14.63 -3.60 3.76
CA ALA A 97 -15.51 -4.07 4.83
C ALA A 97 -15.52 -3.11 6.04
N ASP A 98 -14.36 -2.55 6.40
CA ASP A 98 -14.26 -1.54 7.48
C ASP A 98 -15.06 -0.27 7.13
N ASP A 99 -14.90 0.26 5.93
CA ASP A 99 -15.61 1.46 5.47
C ASP A 99 -17.12 1.21 5.31
N LEU A 100 -17.55 0.02 4.82
CA LEU A 100 -18.96 -0.35 4.74
C LEU A 100 -19.62 -0.47 6.11
N VAL A 101 -18.90 -0.99 7.10
CA VAL A 101 -19.39 -1.05 8.50
C VAL A 101 -19.59 0.36 9.06
N ARG A 102 -18.63 1.28 8.81
CA ARG A 102 -18.77 2.70 9.18
C ARG A 102 -20.01 3.33 8.56
N LEU A 103 -20.20 3.11 7.26
CA LEU A 103 -21.32 3.67 6.52
C LEU A 103 -22.66 3.09 7.02
N ARG A 104 -22.74 1.76 7.21
CA ARG A 104 -23.97 1.09 7.65
C ARG A 104 -24.39 1.49 9.07
N HIS A 105 -23.45 1.60 9.98
CA HIS A 105 -23.71 1.95 11.37
C HIS A 105 -23.71 3.47 11.63
N ARG A 106 -23.44 4.29 10.60
CA ARG A 106 -23.31 5.75 10.71
C ARG A 106 -22.42 6.16 11.88
N SER A 107 -21.31 5.45 12.07
CA SER A 107 -20.37 5.62 13.17
C SER A 107 -18.95 5.75 12.65
N PRO A 108 -18.11 6.60 13.24
CA PRO A 108 -16.70 6.68 12.87
C PRO A 108 -15.91 5.40 13.25
N LEU A 109 -16.51 4.55 14.10
CA LEU A 109 -15.93 3.27 14.49
C LEU A 109 -16.25 2.23 13.42
N GLY A 110 -15.26 1.84 12.61
CA GLY A 110 -15.39 0.74 11.67
C GLY A 110 -15.40 -0.64 12.34
N LEU A 111 -14.77 -1.62 11.74
CA LEU A 111 -14.61 -2.96 12.31
C LEU A 111 -13.92 -2.92 13.67
N ARG A 112 -14.36 -3.77 14.59
CA ARG A 112 -13.65 -3.96 15.88
C ARG A 112 -12.22 -4.40 15.61
N ARG A 113 -11.26 -3.82 16.32
CA ARG A 113 -9.82 -4.09 16.11
C ARG A 113 -9.47 -5.58 16.02
N PRO A 114 -9.95 -6.49 16.93
CA PRO A 114 -9.61 -7.91 16.82
C PRO A 114 -10.17 -8.55 15.54
N VAL A 115 -11.36 -8.16 15.08
CA VAL A 115 -11.96 -8.68 13.84
C VAL A 115 -11.13 -8.23 12.63
N ARG A 116 -10.73 -6.98 12.59
CA ARG A 116 -9.90 -6.44 11.52
C ARG A 116 -8.54 -7.13 11.46
N LEU A 117 -7.84 -7.24 12.60
CA LEU A 117 -6.56 -7.97 12.69
C LEU A 117 -6.69 -9.43 12.25
N ALA A 118 -7.81 -10.10 12.59
CA ALA A 118 -8.07 -11.45 12.15
C ALA A 118 -8.24 -11.54 10.62
N LEU A 119 -8.95 -10.58 10.01
CA LEU A 119 -9.13 -10.52 8.55
C LEU A 119 -7.82 -10.19 7.83
N GLU A 120 -7.02 -9.26 8.34
CA GLU A 120 -5.68 -8.94 7.82
C GLU A 120 -4.76 -10.16 7.91
N ALA A 121 -4.74 -10.85 9.05
CA ALA A 121 -3.96 -12.07 9.25
C ALA A 121 -4.44 -13.20 8.33
N ALA A 122 -5.74 -13.38 8.15
CA ALA A 122 -6.30 -14.35 7.22
C ALA A 122 -5.89 -14.04 5.77
N SER A 123 -5.98 -12.78 5.35
CA SER A 123 -5.53 -12.33 4.02
C SER A 123 -4.03 -12.59 3.81
N GLY A 124 -3.19 -12.23 4.78
CA GLY A 124 -1.75 -12.49 4.73
C GLY A 124 -1.44 -13.99 4.70
N THR A 125 -2.08 -14.79 5.54
CA THR A 125 -1.92 -16.26 5.56
C THR A 125 -2.28 -16.88 4.21
N LEU A 126 -3.37 -16.42 3.58
CA LEU A 126 -3.79 -16.92 2.28
C LEU A 126 -2.75 -16.60 1.19
N VAL A 127 -2.19 -15.39 1.17
CA VAL A 127 -1.09 -15.02 0.26
C VAL A 127 0.13 -15.90 0.48
N LEU A 128 0.54 -16.11 1.74
CA LEU A 128 1.69 -16.95 2.09
C LEU A 128 1.46 -18.42 1.70
N ALA A 129 0.25 -18.92 1.90
CA ALA A 129 -0.12 -20.28 1.50
C ALA A 129 -0.04 -20.44 -0.04
N LEU A 130 -0.55 -19.46 -0.81
CA LEU A 130 -0.45 -19.49 -2.27
C LEU A 130 1.01 -19.41 -2.75
N LEU A 131 1.85 -18.58 -2.12
CA LEU A 131 3.28 -18.52 -2.42
C LEU A 131 3.99 -19.85 -2.08
N GLY A 132 3.65 -20.46 -0.94
CA GLY A 132 4.20 -21.75 -0.52
C GLY A 132 3.80 -22.89 -1.45
N LEU A 133 2.52 -22.97 -1.86
CA LEU A 133 2.02 -23.98 -2.79
C LEU A 133 2.67 -23.89 -4.18
N ASN A 134 3.05 -22.68 -4.59
CA ASN A 134 3.73 -22.44 -5.87
C ASN A 134 5.26 -22.37 -5.76
N HIS A 135 5.84 -22.78 -4.63
CA HIS A 135 7.29 -22.73 -4.39
C HIS A 135 7.93 -21.35 -4.61
N CYS A 136 7.15 -20.29 -4.38
CA CYS A 136 7.56 -18.89 -4.55
C CYS A 136 7.82 -18.15 -3.23
N LEU A 137 7.66 -18.83 -2.08
CA LEU A 137 7.81 -18.21 -0.77
C LEU A 137 9.29 -17.93 -0.49
N PRO A 138 9.69 -16.67 -0.22
CA PRO A 138 11.06 -16.35 0.14
C PRO A 138 11.39 -16.90 1.53
N ASP A 139 12.54 -17.54 1.67
CA ASP A 139 13.06 -18.12 2.91
C ASP A 139 13.96 -17.18 3.70
N GLY A 140 14.27 -16.00 3.16
CA GLY A 140 15.15 -15.03 3.78
C GLY A 140 14.90 -13.59 3.35
N LEU A 141 15.66 -12.70 3.97
CA LEU A 141 15.58 -11.26 3.83
C LEU A 141 16.92 -10.73 3.32
N ALA A 142 16.94 -10.16 2.13
CA ALA A 142 18.07 -9.38 1.66
C ALA A 142 17.95 -7.95 2.24
N LEU A 143 18.90 -7.59 3.10
CA LEU A 143 18.99 -6.25 3.68
C LEU A 143 20.14 -5.48 3.03
N PRO A 144 19.89 -4.24 2.57
CA PRO A 144 20.96 -3.39 2.04
C PRO A 144 22.08 -3.20 3.07
N GLY A 145 23.33 -3.51 2.69
CA GLY A 145 24.50 -3.35 3.56
C GLY A 145 24.72 -4.43 4.64
N VAL A 146 23.76 -5.32 4.87
CA VAL A 146 23.89 -6.41 5.86
C VAL A 146 24.07 -7.77 5.18
N GLY A 147 23.54 -7.91 3.95
CA GLY A 147 23.56 -9.17 3.21
C GLY A 147 22.26 -9.96 3.31
N TYR A 148 22.31 -11.24 2.94
CA TYR A 148 21.16 -12.14 2.96
C TYR A 148 21.07 -12.86 4.32
N CYS A 149 19.95 -12.67 5.01
CA CYS A 149 19.63 -13.32 6.27
C CYS A 149 18.59 -14.42 6.02
N THR A 150 18.94 -15.68 6.22
CA THR A 150 18.00 -16.80 6.10
C THR A 150 17.12 -16.89 7.34
N LEU A 151 15.81 -16.90 7.17
CA LEU A 151 14.82 -17.04 8.24
C LEU A 151 14.35 -18.49 8.41
N GLY A 152 14.58 -19.33 7.37
CA GLY A 152 14.16 -20.72 7.36
C GLY A 152 12.66 -20.91 7.66
N PRO A 153 12.28 -21.84 8.55
CA PRO A 153 10.87 -22.12 8.86
C PRO A 153 10.13 -20.97 9.55
N LEU A 154 10.83 -19.95 10.04
CA LEU A 154 10.22 -18.77 10.65
C LEU A 154 9.79 -17.73 9.61
N ALA A 155 10.25 -17.84 8.35
CA ALA A 155 9.94 -16.90 7.29
C ALA A 155 8.44 -16.58 7.15
N PRO A 156 7.50 -17.55 7.08
CA PRO A 156 6.08 -17.26 6.96
C PRO A 156 5.52 -16.42 8.11
N VAL A 157 5.98 -16.67 9.33
CA VAL A 157 5.54 -15.94 10.53
C VAL A 157 6.03 -14.48 10.48
N VAL A 158 7.28 -14.28 10.07
CA VAL A 158 7.87 -12.95 9.94
C VAL A 158 7.15 -12.17 8.85
N TRP A 159 6.88 -12.78 7.68
CA TRP A 159 6.16 -12.13 6.59
C TRP A 159 4.73 -11.76 6.97
N LEU A 160 4.03 -12.66 7.67
CA LEU A 160 2.69 -12.37 8.18
C LEU A 160 2.70 -11.18 9.13
N ALA A 161 3.65 -11.14 10.06
CA ALA A 161 3.79 -10.03 11.01
C ALA A 161 4.07 -8.71 10.29
N ILE A 162 4.94 -8.71 9.27
CA ILE A 162 5.23 -7.53 8.45
C ILE A 162 3.99 -7.05 7.70
N LEU A 163 3.24 -7.96 7.05
CA LEU A 163 2.02 -7.60 6.31
C LEU A 163 0.96 -6.96 7.22
N VAL A 164 0.69 -7.56 8.37
CA VAL A 164 -0.30 -7.03 9.33
C VAL A 164 0.18 -5.72 9.95
N ALA A 165 1.47 -5.63 10.32
CA ALA A 165 2.03 -4.39 10.86
C ALA A 165 1.99 -3.25 9.85
N LEU A 166 2.24 -3.54 8.55
CA LEU A 166 2.16 -2.56 7.48
C LEU A 166 0.71 -2.09 7.25
N ALA A 167 -0.25 -3.01 7.28
CA ALA A 167 -1.67 -2.70 7.15
C ALA A 167 -2.14 -1.75 8.26
N GLU A 168 -1.79 -2.04 9.52
CA GLU A 168 -2.09 -1.16 10.65
C GLU A 168 -1.32 0.18 10.57
N SER A 169 -0.07 0.18 10.08
CA SER A 169 0.73 1.40 9.91
C SER A 169 0.16 2.32 8.83
N ALA A 170 -0.23 1.79 7.66
CA ALA A 170 -0.85 2.57 6.59
C ALA A 170 -2.17 3.21 7.04
N ARG A 171 -2.90 2.53 7.89
CA ARG A 171 -4.14 3.03 8.47
C ARG A 171 -3.93 4.16 9.46
N THR A 172 -2.85 4.12 10.24
CA THR A 172 -2.51 5.23 11.16
C THR A 172 -2.07 6.48 10.40
N ALA A 173 -1.55 6.33 9.18
CA ALA A 173 -1.15 7.42 8.31
C ALA A 173 -2.32 8.13 7.60
N ASP A 174 -3.56 7.58 7.63
CA ASP A 174 -4.78 8.16 6.99
C ASP A 174 -5.31 9.42 7.72
N GLY A 175 -4.43 10.19 8.31
CA GLY A 175 -4.81 11.44 8.99
C GLY A 175 -4.58 12.70 8.17
N MET A 176 -3.82 12.62 7.06
CA MET A 176 -3.37 13.78 6.30
C MET A 176 -3.72 13.67 4.83
N ASP A 177 -4.21 14.82 4.31
CA ASP A 177 -4.55 14.98 2.91
C ASP A 177 -3.29 14.76 2.02
N GLY A 178 -3.41 13.88 1.05
CA GLY A 178 -2.37 13.59 0.05
C GLY A 178 -1.22 12.70 0.52
N THR A 179 -0.90 12.66 1.80
CA THR A 179 0.37 12.07 2.29
C THR A 179 0.45 10.56 2.06
N VAL A 180 -0.60 9.81 2.43
CA VAL A 180 -0.63 8.35 2.19
C VAL A 180 -0.47 8.06 0.70
N CYS A 181 -1.28 8.70 -0.14
CA CYS A 181 -1.25 8.45 -1.58
C CYS A 181 0.04 8.97 -2.24
N GLY A 182 0.59 10.10 -1.79
CA GLY A 182 1.85 10.65 -2.28
C GLY A 182 3.05 9.76 -1.97
N CYS A 183 3.15 9.27 -0.74
CA CYS A 183 4.20 8.33 -0.34
C CYS A 183 4.08 7.01 -1.10
N ALA A 184 2.85 6.48 -1.25
CA ALA A 184 2.61 5.28 -2.05
C ALA A 184 2.96 5.48 -3.53
N PHE A 185 2.67 6.65 -4.11
CA PHE A 185 3.05 6.98 -5.48
C PHE A 185 4.58 6.87 -5.68
N ILE A 186 5.35 7.50 -4.80
CA ILE A 186 6.82 7.44 -4.84
C ILE A 186 7.30 6.00 -4.66
N ALA A 187 6.72 5.25 -3.74
CA ALA A 187 7.07 3.85 -3.51
C ALA A 187 6.75 2.95 -4.71
N MET A 188 5.62 3.17 -5.41
CA MET A 188 5.28 2.41 -6.62
C MET A 188 6.23 2.72 -7.79
N LEU A 189 6.66 3.98 -7.96
CA LEU A 189 7.72 4.32 -8.92
C LEU A 189 9.03 3.60 -8.58
N GLY A 190 9.38 3.56 -7.28
CA GLY A 190 10.55 2.83 -6.80
C GLY A 190 10.49 1.34 -7.10
N LEU A 191 9.34 0.73 -6.83
CA LEU A 191 9.12 -0.69 -7.06
C LEU A 191 9.14 -1.03 -8.56
N MET A 192 8.50 -0.22 -9.40
CA MET A 192 8.54 -0.36 -10.86
C MET A 192 9.98 -0.29 -11.38
N THR A 193 10.77 0.67 -10.87
CA THR A 193 12.17 0.84 -11.26
C THR A 193 13.03 -0.33 -10.76
N ALA A 194 12.81 -0.80 -9.53
CA ALA A 194 13.51 -1.97 -8.98
C ALA A 194 13.24 -3.22 -9.81
N MET A 195 11.97 -3.48 -10.22
CA MET A 195 11.63 -4.59 -11.12
C MET A 195 12.35 -4.50 -12.46
N THR A 196 12.51 -3.28 -12.96
CA THR A 196 13.27 -3.02 -14.19
C THR A 196 14.75 -3.35 -14.02
N LEU A 197 15.38 -2.96 -12.91
CA LEU A 197 16.78 -3.22 -12.60
C LEU A 197 17.05 -4.71 -12.37
N LEU A 198 16.13 -5.43 -11.76
CA LEU A 198 16.20 -6.87 -11.51
C LEU A 198 15.86 -7.71 -12.76
N GLY A 199 15.54 -7.10 -13.90
CA GLY A 199 15.19 -7.81 -15.13
C GLY A 199 13.77 -8.41 -15.14
N TRP A 200 12.95 -8.11 -14.16
CA TRP A 200 11.61 -8.65 -13.96
C TRP A 200 10.52 -7.70 -14.47
N PHE A 201 10.74 -7.11 -15.63
CA PHE A 201 9.89 -6.11 -16.27
C PHE A 201 8.37 -6.41 -16.24
N PRO A 202 7.90 -7.65 -16.51
CA PRO A 202 6.47 -7.92 -16.53
C PRO A 202 5.81 -7.68 -15.17
N LEU A 203 6.51 -7.94 -14.06
CA LEU A 203 5.99 -7.69 -12.71
C LEU A 203 5.88 -6.22 -12.37
N GLY A 204 6.53 -5.34 -13.15
CA GLY A 204 6.38 -3.89 -13.06
C GLY A 204 5.00 -3.36 -13.50
N VAL A 205 4.16 -4.17 -14.15
CA VAL A 205 2.83 -3.75 -14.64
C VAL A 205 1.92 -3.31 -13.50
N LEU A 206 1.89 -4.06 -12.40
CA LEU A 206 1.05 -3.72 -11.23
C LEU A 206 1.52 -2.42 -10.55
N PRO A 207 2.80 -2.23 -10.19
CA PRO A 207 3.29 -0.94 -9.68
C PRO A 207 3.08 0.22 -10.65
N ALA A 208 3.25 0.01 -11.97
CA ALA A 208 3.02 1.06 -12.97
C ALA A 208 1.56 1.49 -13.04
N ALA A 209 0.63 0.54 -13.09
CA ALA A 209 -0.81 0.81 -13.07
C ALA A 209 -1.22 1.57 -11.81
N LEU A 210 -0.72 1.14 -10.65
CA LEU A 210 -1.03 1.78 -9.37
C LEU A 210 -0.38 3.16 -9.25
N ALA A 211 0.83 3.37 -9.76
CA ALA A 211 1.45 4.70 -9.82
C ALA A 211 0.61 5.68 -10.65
N GLY A 212 0.15 5.26 -11.83
CA GLY A 212 -0.76 6.07 -12.64
C GLY A 212 -2.07 6.39 -11.92
N ALA A 213 -2.68 5.39 -11.29
CA ALA A 213 -3.91 5.56 -10.52
C ALA A 213 -3.72 6.52 -9.33
N LEU A 214 -2.61 6.41 -8.59
CA LEU A 214 -2.28 7.29 -7.47
C LEU A 214 -2.04 8.74 -7.91
N MET A 215 -1.33 8.94 -9.03
CA MET A 215 -1.13 10.27 -9.59
C MET A 215 -2.48 10.93 -9.94
N ALA A 216 -3.40 10.19 -10.53
CA ALA A 216 -4.75 10.68 -10.78
C ALA A 216 -5.51 10.96 -9.49
N PHE A 217 -5.46 10.05 -8.52
CA PHE A 217 -6.19 10.19 -7.26
C PHE A 217 -5.72 11.41 -6.45
N LEU A 218 -4.45 11.78 -6.53
CA LEU A 218 -3.91 12.98 -5.87
C LEU A 218 -4.59 14.28 -6.36
N LEU A 219 -5.23 14.32 -7.53
CA LEU A 219 -6.02 15.47 -7.98
C LEU A 219 -7.20 15.78 -7.04
N TRP A 220 -7.69 14.78 -6.31
CA TRP A 220 -8.77 14.94 -5.31
C TRP A 220 -8.28 14.84 -3.88
N ASN A 221 -7.17 14.16 -3.66
CA ASN A 221 -6.68 13.85 -2.32
C ASN A 221 -5.64 14.85 -1.80
N PHE A 222 -5.04 15.67 -2.68
CA PHE A 222 -4.09 16.72 -2.25
C PHE A 222 -4.80 17.80 -1.43
N TYR A 223 -4.05 18.44 -0.53
CA TYR A 223 -4.59 19.47 0.38
C TYR A 223 -5.10 20.72 -0.36
N PRO A 224 -6.31 21.23 -0.05
CA PRO A 224 -7.35 20.63 0.77
C PRO A 224 -8.06 19.48 0.05
N ALA A 225 -8.12 18.31 0.67
CA ALA A 225 -8.68 17.12 0.02
C ALA A 225 -10.18 17.27 -0.28
N LYS A 226 -10.58 16.80 -1.46
CA LYS A 226 -11.97 16.68 -1.88
C LYS A 226 -12.52 15.26 -1.71
N LEU A 227 -11.60 14.27 -1.60
CA LEU A 227 -11.86 12.85 -1.45
C LEU A 227 -10.70 12.20 -0.72
N ARG A 228 -10.98 11.42 0.34
CA ARG A 228 -9.96 10.64 1.08
C ARG A 228 -9.94 9.18 0.66
N PRO A 229 -8.78 8.51 0.72
CA PRO A 229 -8.67 7.10 0.35
C PRO A 229 -9.54 6.21 1.24
N GLY A 230 -9.70 6.53 2.53
CA GLY A 230 -10.41 5.73 3.51
C GLY A 230 -9.68 4.42 3.86
N ALA A 231 -10.33 3.58 4.67
CA ALA A 231 -9.73 2.30 5.06
C ALA A 231 -9.49 1.40 3.84
N VAL A 232 -10.38 1.42 2.85
CA VAL A 232 -10.20 0.65 1.60
C VAL A 232 -8.92 1.04 0.88
N GLY A 233 -8.63 2.35 0.74
CA GLY A 233 -7.41 2.83 0.08
C GLY A 233 -6.16 2.49 0.88
N CYS A 234 -6.15 2.75 2.17
CA CYS A 234 -4.99 2.48 3.03
C CYS A 234 -4.63 1.01 3.07
N GLN A 235 -5.60 0.11 3.21
CA GLN A 235 -5.40 -1.33 3.21
C GLN A 235 -4.95 -1.84 1.83
N PHE A 236 -5.54 -1.33 0.75
CA PHE A 236 -5.15 -1.66 -0.62
C PHE A 236 -3.67 -1.28 -0.89
N LEU A 237 -3.26 -0.08 -0.45
CA LEU A 237 -1.87 0.38 -0.60
C LEU A 237 -0.90 -0.41 0.29
N ALA A 238 -1.29 -0.75 1.52
CA ALA A 238 -0.50 -1.63 2.37
C ALA A 238 -0.30 -3.01 1.73
N GLY A 239 -1.39 -3.57 1.17
CA GLY A 239 -1.32 -4.80 0.40
C GLY A 239 -0.34 -4.71 -0.77
N ALA A 240 -0.36 -3.60 -1.53
CA ALA A 240 0.56 -3.40 -2.63
C ALA A 240 2.03 -3.31 -2.17
N LEU A 241 2.29 -2.53 -1.12
CA LEU A 241 3.64 -2.36 -0.55
C LEU A 241 4.21 -3.62 0.08
N GLY A 242 3.36 -4.54 0.57
CA GLY A 242 3.77 -5.79 1.19
C GLY A 242 3.74 -6.98 0.25
N CYS A 243 2.61 -7.23 -0.43
CA CYS A 243 2.43 -8.42 -1.25
C CYS A 243 3.24 -8.42 -2.53
N VAL A 244 3.47 -7.24 -3.17
CA VAL A 244 4.24 -7.19 -4.42
C VAL A 244 5.71 -7.56 -4.20
N PRO A 245 6.46 -6.93 -3.28
CA PRO A 245 7.83 -7.33 -2.98
C PRO A 245 7.96 -8.79 -2.54
N LEU A 246 6.99 -9.26 -1.73
CA LEU A 246 6.95 -10.63 -1.25
C LEU A 246 6.78 -11.64 -2.40
N SER A 247 5.83 -11.38 -3.31
CA SER A 247 5.56 -12.24 -4.47
C SER A 247 6.72 -12.26 -5.48
N VAL A 248 7.43 -11.15 -5.59
CA VAL A 248 8.64 -11.07 -6.43
C VAL A 248 9.81 -11.87 -5.83
N GLY A 249 9.78 -12.17 -4.53
CA GLY A 249 10.86 -12.85 -3.83
C GLY A 249 11.88 -11.90 -3.19
N TRP A 250 11.56 -10.60 -3.13
CA TRP A 250 12.38 -9.55 -2.54
C TRP A 250 11.64 -8.81 -1.41
N PRO A 251 11.21 -9.52 -0.35
CA PRO A 251 10.42 -8.93 0.73
C PRO A 251 11.15 -7.81 1.46
N GLY A 252 12.49 -7.79 1.42
CA GLY A 252 13.31 -6.73 2.00
C GLY A 252 13.05 -5.34 1.44
N LEU A 253 12.55 -5.24 0.20
CA LEU A 253 12.19 -3.96 -0.41
C LEU A 253 11.00 -3.29 0.29
N THR A 254 10.15 -4.04 0.99
CA THR A 254 9.03 -3.49 1.77
C THR A 254 9.51 -2.53 2.86
N LEU A 255 10.67 -2.78 3.47
CA LEU A 255 11.19 -1.97 4.58
C LEU A 255 11.50 -0.53 4.14
N PRO A 256 12.35 -0.29 3.13
CA PRO A 256 12.63 1.07 2.68
C PRO A 256 11.44 1.71 1.93
N LEU A 257 10.70 0.96 1.11
CA LEU A 257 9.56 1.50 0.36
C LEU A 257 8.45 2.02 1.27
N ALA A 258 8.19 1.36 2.38
CA ALA A 258 7.15 1.74 3.33
C ALA A 258 7.67 2.58 4.50
N LEU A 259 8.87 3.19 4.39
CA LEU A 259 9.51 3.96 5.47
C LEU A 259 8.57 4.99 6.14
N PRO A 260 7.81 5.83 5.41
CA PRO A 260 6.89 6.78 6.02
C PRO A 260 5.81 6.09 6.88
N TYR A 261 5.28 4.96 6.41
CA TYR A 261 4.26 4.20 7.12
C TYR A 261 4.82 3.54 8.38
N TRP A 262 6.05 3.00 8.31
CA TRP A 262 6.72 2.43 9.48
C TRP A 262 6.97 3.45 10.58
N LEU A 263 7.30 4.69 10.22
CA LEU A 263 7.48 5.78 11.19
C LEU A 263 6.16 6.15 11.87
N GLU A 264 5.06 6.24 11.11
CA GLU A 264 3.72 6.49 11.65
C GLU A 264 3.26 5.38 12.59
N GLY A 265 3.22 4.16 12.10
CA GLY A 265 2.78 3.00 12.88
C GLY A 265 3.72 2.68 14.04
N GLY A 266 5.02 2.81 13.83
CA GLY A 266 6.05 2.59 14.84
C GLY A 266 5.93 3.55 16.02
N MET A 267 5.70 4.84 15.75
CA MET A 267 5.48 5.83 16.80
C MET A 267 4.24 5.50 17.65
N VAL A 268 3.15 5.08 17.01
CA VAL A 268 1.92 4.64 17.71
C VAL A 268 2.17 3.36 18.50
N ALA A 269 2.87 2.38 17.92
CA ALA A 269 3.19 1.12 18.60
C ALA A 269 4.06 1.36 19.85
N LEU A 270 5.11 2.16 19.73
CA LEU A 270 5.97 2.55 20.85
C LEU A 270 5.18 3.27 21.95
N GLN A 271 4.31 4.20 21.57
CA GLN A 271 3.45 4.91 22.52
C GLN A 271 2.57 3.93 23.31
N ILE A 272 1.94 2.95 22.63
CA ILE A 272 1.09 1.94 23.26
C ILE A 272 1.89 1.04 24.19
N ILE A 273 3.09 0.62 23.76
CA ILE A 273 3.97 -0.24 24.57
C ILE A 273 4.36 0.47 25.87
N VAL A 274 4.86 1.70 25.77
CA VAL A 274 5.30 2.48 26.95
C VAL A 274 4.12 2.79 27.89
N TRP A 275 2.96 3.13 27.31
CA TRP A 275 1.76 3.40 28.09
C TRP A 275 1.30 2.16 28.87
N LYS A 276 1.27 0.98 28.23
CA LYS A 276 0.93 -0.28 28.89
C LYS A 276 1.98 -0.69 29.93
N ALA A 277 3.28 -0.62 29.59
CA ALA A 277 4.35 -0.98 30.50
C ALA A 277 4.42 -0.08 31.74
N SER A 278 3.99 1.18 31.62
CA SER A 278 3.93 2.12 32.75
C SER A 278 2.63 2.07 33.55
N GLY A 279 1.73 1.12 33.26
CA GLY A 279 0.41 1.05 33.90
C GLY A 279 -0.46 2.28 33.60
N GLY A 280 -0.34 2.85 32.39
CA GLY A 280 -1.12 4.02 31.96
C GLY A 280 -0.57 5.38 32.42
N ARG A 281 0.59 5.41 33.08
CA ARG A 281 1.12 6.62 33.72
C ARG A 281 2.04 7.47 32.83
N ARG A 282 2.74 6.86 31.85
CA ARG A 282 3.71 7.56 31.02
C ARG A 282 3.30 7.54 29.55
N GLN A 283 3.41 8.70 28.92
CA GLN A 283 3.32 8.85 27.46
C GLN A 283 4.71 9.23 26.96
N LEU A 284 5.25 8.45 25.99
CA LEU A 284 6.55 8.69 25.41
C LEU A 284 6.52 9.95 24.54
N PHE A 285 5.49 10.06 23.71
CA PHE A 285 5.23 11.22 22.87
C PHE A 285 3.95 11.90 23.39
N GLY A 286 3.95 13.21 23.55
CA GLY A 286 2.75 13.96 23.99
C GLY A 286 1.59 13.82 23.01
N THR A 287 1.85 13.41 21.78
CA THR A 287 0.88 13.10 20.71
C THR A 287 1.49 12.10 19.75
N ALA A 288 0.73 11.11 19.35
CA ALA A 288 1.03 10.16 18.27
C ALA A 288 -0.21 10.05 17.38
N PRO A 289 -0.11 9.77 16.10
CA PRO A 289 1.09 9.48 15.30
C PRO A 289 1.98 10.70 14.95
N LEU A 290 3.03 10.50 14.12
CA LEU A 290 4.05 11.50 13.81
C LEU A 290 3.46 12.78 13.20
N HIS A 291 2.51 12.66 12.27
CA HIS A 291 1.88 13.83 11.66
C HIS A 291 1.20 14.73 12.69
N ARG A 292 0.43 14.16 13.65
CA ARG A 292 -0.22 14.94 14.70
C ARG A 292 0.77 15.61 15.65
N TRP A 293 1.94 15.00 15.82
CA TRP A 293 3.02 15.60 16.60
C TRP A 293 3.65 16.78 15.86
N LEU A 294 3.77 16.70 14.52
CA LEU A 294 4.23 17.83 13.70
C LEU A 294 3.19 18.97 13.66
N GLU A 295 1.89 18.65 13.48
CA GLU A 295 0.80 19.64 13.53
C GLU A 295 0.79 20.42 14.85
N LYS A 296 0.96 19.73 15.98
CA LYS A 296 1.06 20.39 17.30
C LYS A 296 2.26 21.31 17.44
N ARG A 297 3.30 21.13 16.63
CA ARG A 297 4.48 22.00 16.56
C ARG A 297 4.33 23.15 15.59
N GLY A 298 3.15 23.30 14.97
CA GLY A 298 2.84 24.39 14.07
C GLY A 298 3.24 24.17 12.61
N PHE A 299 3.52 22.91 12.21
CA PHE A 299 3.75 22.61 10.80
C PHE A 299 2.42 22.57 10.04
N ASP A 300 2.38 23.28 8.91
CA ASP A 300 1.23 23.24 8.01
C ASP A 300 1.10 21.87 7.31
N PRO A 301 -0.13 21.44 6.92
CA PRO A 301 -0.34 20.17 6.24
C PRO A 301 0.53 19.98 4.99
N VAL A 302 0.79 21.05 4.24
CA VAL A 302 1.64 21.01 3.05
C VAL A 302 3.10 20.75 3.42
N ASN A 303 3.61 21.37 4.49
CA ASN A 303 4.97 21.12 4.97
C ASN A 303 5.14 19.68 5.46
N ILE A 304 4.11 19.14 6.12
CA ILE A 304 4.11 17.74 6.56
C ILE A 304 4.14 16.80 5.34
N PHE A 305 3.34 17.08 4.31
CA PHE A 305 3.38 16.34 3.05
C PHE A 305 4.80 16.31 2.44
N TYR A 306 5.51 17.44 2.43
CA TYR A 306 6.90 17.49 1.94
C TYR A 306 7.86 16.68 2.80
N ILE A 307 7.74 16.74 4.13
CA ILE A 307 8.58 15.94 5.05
C ILE A 307 8.40 14.43 4.75
N PHE A 308 7.16 13.97 4.63
CA PHE A 308 6.86 12.59 4.30
C PHE A 308 7.30 12.21 2.88
N GLY A 309 7.19 13.15 1.93
CA GLY A 309 7.71 13.00 0.58
C GLY A 309 9.23 12.78 0.56
N VAL A 310 9.99 13.54 1.34
CA VAL A 310 11.44 13.36 1.50
C VAL A 310 11.76 11.98 2.10
N LEU A 311 11.02 11.54 3.11
CA LEU A 311 11.17 10.20 3.69
C LEU A 311 10.88 9.09 2.67
N ALA A 312 9.83 9.27 1.85
CA ALA A 312 9.50 8.34 0.77
C ALA A 312 10.59 8.30 -0.32
N MET A 313 11.16 9.46 -0.68
CA MET A 313 12.29 9.55 -1.62
C MET A 313 13.56 8.90 -1.07
N LEU A 314 13.82 9.04 0.23
CA LEU A 314 14.91 8.32 0.90
C LEU A 314 14.68 6.80 0.81
N GLY A 315 13.48 6.34 1.11
CA GLY A 315 13.08 4.94 0.97
C GLY A 315 13.25 4.43 -0.46
N LEU A 316 12.85 5.24 -1.46
CA LEU A 316 13.09 4.96 -2.87
C LEU A 316 14.59 4.79 -3.18
N ALA A 317 15.43 5.73 -2.74
CA ALA A 317 16.87 5.68 -2.98
C ALA A 317 17.50 4.41 -2.39
N LEU A 318 17.14 4.04 -1.15
CA LEU A 318 17.59 2.81 -0.50
C LEU A 318 17.12 1.56 -1.26
N THR A 319 15.89 1.56 -1.76
CA THR A 319 15.34 0.47 -2.58
C THR A 319 16.14 0.27 -3.87
N LEU A 320 16.44 1.36 -4.58
CA LEU A 320 17.21 1.29 -5.82
C LEU A 320 18.67 0.88 -5.58
N GLN A 321 19.25 1.32 -4.46
CA GLN A 321 20.59 0.88 -4.06
C GLN A 321 20.61 -0.64 -3.77
N ALA A 322 19.60 -1.15 -3.06
CA ALA A 322 19.46 -2.58 -2.79
C ALA A 322 19.31 -3.38 -4.09
N ALA A 323 18.45 -2.92 -5.02
CA ALA A 323 18.21 -3.59 -6.29
C ALA A 323 19.41 -3.55 -7.25
N ARG A 324 20.34 -2.62 -7.09
CA ARG A 324 21.60 -2.57 -7.87
C ARG A 324 22.71 -3.44 -7.29
N ALA A 325 22.69 -3.69 -5.99
CA ALA A 325 23.71 -4.45 -5.29
C ALA A 325 23.48 -5.97 -5.35
N SER A 326 22.33 -6.39 -5.87
CA SER A 326 21.92 -7.78 -6.10
C SER A 326 22.25 -8.25 -7.50
#